data_64a7aec7162a0370d9eba37642bda3cf
#
_entry.id   64a7aec7162a0370d9eba37642bda3cf
#
_cell.length_a   1.000
_cell.length_b   1.000
_cell.length_c   1.000
_cell.angle_alpha   90.00
_cell.angle_beta   90.00
_cell.angle_gamma   90.00
#
_symmetry.space_group_name_H-M   'P 1'
#
loop_
_entity.id
_entity.type
_entity.pdbx_description
1 polymer ?
#
loop_
_entity_poly.entity_id
_entity_poly.type
_entity_poly.pdbx_seq_one_letter_code
_entity_poly.pdbx_strand_id
1 'polypeptide(L)'
;MNKVCLVARLTAKPELRYTNSNTAFTRFNIAINNGYGDNKKTDFIPIIVWKKQAENVCKYLDKGSLVAVEGRIQTGVDEDKEGNKRTTFDVIADMVHFLESKKDGQAVQTKPTFTVDEVDSMRINDDPFADFGEQISIDDSDLD
;
A
#
# COMPACT_ATOMS: atom_id res chain seq x y z
N MET A 1 14.41 -16.89 -5.81
CA MET A 1 13.95 -15.50 -5.55
C MET A 1 13.04 -15.52 -4.32
N ASN A 2 13.26 -14.60 -3.38
CA ASN A 2 12.42 -14.45 -2.18
C ASN A 2 11.96 -12.99 -2.10
N LYS A 3 10.78 -12.70 -2.59
CA LYS A 3 10.22 -11.36 -2.67
C LYS A 3 8.74 -11.39 -2.30
N VAL A 4 8.35 -10.46 -1.44
CA VAL A 4 6.97 -10.27 -0.99
C VAL A 4 6.58 -8.82 -1.22
N CYS A 5 5.39 -8.60 -1.75
CA CYS A 5 4.77 -7.28 -1.89
C CYS A 5 3.37 -7.33 -1.29
N LEU A 6 3.12 -6.54 -0.27
CA LEU A 6 1.86 -6.54 0.48
C LEU A 6 1.33 -5.12 0.63
N VAL A 7 0.04 -4.94 0.40
CA VAL A 7 -0.66 -3.69 0.67
C VAL A 7 -1.74 -3.96 1.71
N ALA A 8 -1.61 -3.31 2.86
CA ALA A 8 -2.52 -3.54 3.97
C ALA A 8 -2.47 -2.43 5.02
N ARG A 9 -3.31 -2.55 6.03
CA ARG A 9 -3.37 -1.60 7.15
C ARG A 9 -2.72 -2.18 8.40
N LEU A 10 -2.08 -1.31 9.17
CA LEU A 10 -1.51 -1.68 10.46
C LEU A 10 -2.61 -2.00 11.46
N THR A 11 -2.40 -3.04 12.27
CA THR A 11 -3.33 -3.43 13.33
C THR A 11 -3.12 -2.69 14.64
N ALA A 12 -1.92 -2.13 14.81
CA ALA A 12 -1.53 -1.36 16.00
C ALA A 12 -0.46 -0.33 15.63
N LYS A 13 -0.26 0.64 16.51
CA LYS A 13 0.83 1.61 16.37
C LYS A 13 2.18 0.90 16.49
N PRO A 14 3.11 1.07 15.55
CA PRO A 14 4.43 0.47 15.65
C PRO A 14 5.26 1.13 16.76
N GLU A 15 5.98 0.31 17.51
CA GLU A 15 6.86 0.75 18.58
C GLU A 15 8.32 0.59 18.17
N LEU A 16 9.11 1.63 18.35
CA LEU A 16 10.54 1.60 18.09
C LEU A 16 11.28 0.88 19.22
N ARG A 17 12.09 -0.08 18.86
CA ARG A 17 12.95 -0.84 19.78
C ARG A 17 14.39 -0.82 19.28
N TYR A 18 15.31 -1.16 20.19
CA TYR A 18 16.73 -1.25 19.88
C TYR A 18 17.27 -2.61 20.32
N THR A 19 18.14 -3.17 19.48
CA THR A 19 18.88 -4.40 19.83
C THR A 19 20.01 -4.10 20.81
N ASN A 20 20.64 -5.15 21.35
CA ASN A 20 21.82 -5.00 22.21
C ASN A 20 22.98 -4.26 21.53
N SER A 21 23.07 -4.33 20.20
CA SER A 21 24.02 -3.59 19.38
C SER A 21 23.54 -2.18 19.00
N ASN A 22 22.47 -1.70 19.65
CA ASN A 22 21.87 -0.39 19.43
C ASN A 22 21.33 -0.14 18.01
N THR A 23 20.88 -1.19 17.34
CA THR A 23 20.24 -1.11 16.04
C THR A 23 18.73 -0.94 16.20
N ALA A 24 18.17 0.11 15.61
CA ALA A 24 16.74 0.38 15.64
C ALA A 24 15.94 -0.64 14.81
N PHE A 25 14.86 -1.12 15.37
CA PHE A 25 13.90 -1.97 14.67
C PHE A 25 12.48 -1.78 15.22
N THR A 26 11.51 -2.15 14.42
CA THR A 26 10.12 -2.23 14.86
C THR A 26 9.46 -3.49 14.31
N ARG A 27 8.54 -4.05 15.07
CA ARG A 27 7.72 -5.17 14.66
C ARG A 27 6.25 -4.82 14.84
N PHE A 28 5.48 -5.01 13.80
CA PHE A 28 4.04 -4.77 13.80
C PHE A 28 3.33 -5.77 12.89
N ASN A 29 2.04 -5.89 13.06
CA ASN A 29 1.21 -6.73 12.19
C ASN A 29 0.43 -5.87 11.22
N ILE A 30 0.27 -6.37 10.01
CA ILE A 30 -0.66 -5.84 9.01
C ILE A 30 -1.83 -6.81 8.82
N ALA A 31 -2.99 -6.26 8.55
CA ALA A 31 -4.22 -7.02 8.31
C ALA A 31 -4.54 -7.03 6.82
N ILE A 32 -4.61 -8.21 6.24
CA ILE A 32 -4.98 -8.43 4.85
C ILE A 32 -6.33 -9.12 4.82
N ASN A 33 -7.31 -8.51 4.17
CA ASN A 33 -8.62 -9.09 3.99
C ASN A 33 -8.65 -9.96 2.74
N ASN A 34 -8.91 -11.23 2.93
CA ASN A 34 -9.05 -12.22 1.87
C ASN A 34 -10.49 -12.73 1.81
N GLY A 35 -10.91 -13.16 0.62
CA GLY A 35 -12.21 -13.75 0.40
C GLY A 35 -13.28 -12.77 -0.08
N TYR A 36 -14.36 -13.34 -0.56
CA TYR A 36 -15.51 -12.64 -1.12
C TYR A 36 -16.80 -13.06 -0.41
N GLY A 37 -17.74 -12.14 -0.31
CA GLY A 37 -19.05 -12.40 0.26
C GLY A 37 -18.98 -12.77 1.74
N ASP A 38 -19.64 -13.85 2.12
CA ASP A 38 -19.75 -14.31 3.51
C ASP A 38 -18.50 -15.03 4.03
N ASN A 39 -17.56 -15.39 3.14
CA ASN A 39 -16.31 -16.09 3.47
C ASN A 39 -15.12 -15.15 3.64
N LYS A 40 -15.34 -13.96 4.17
CA LYS A 40 -14.27 -13.01 4.46
C LYS A 40 -13.38 -13.54 5.59
N LYS A 41 -12.08 -13.58 5.31
CA LYS A 41 -11.05 -13.93 6.29
C LYS A 41 -10.00 -12.82 6.33
N THR A 42 -9.57 -12.48 7.53
CA THR A 42 -8.47 -11.53 7.71
C THR A 42 -7.22 -12.30 8.13
N ASP A 43 -6.15 -12.13 7.37
CA ASP A 43 -4.84 -12.67 7.70
C ASP A 43 -3.98 -11.57 8.33
N PHE A 44 -3.28 -11.93 9.41
CA PHE A 44 -2.37 -11.04 10.13
C PHE A 44 -0.95 -11.47 9.84
N ILE A 45 -0.16 -10.58 9.26
CA ILE A 45 1.20 -10.87 8.84
C ILE A 45 2.16 -10.01 9.65
N PRO A 46 3.13 -10.61 10.37
CA PRO A 46 4.14 -9.87 11.11
C PRO A 46 5.17 -9.27 10.16
N ILE A 47 5.46 -7.99 10.34
CA ILE A 47 6.43 -7.23 9.57
C ILE A 47 7.52 -6.75 10.52
N ILE A 48 8.77 -6.94 10.13
CA ILE A 48 9.94 -6.38 10.81
C ILE A 48 10.61 -5.36 9.91
N VAL A 49 10.84 -4.17 10.46
CA VAL A 49 11.52 -3.07 9.76
C VAL A 49 12.76 -2.69 10.56
N TRP A 50 13.87 -2.47 9.88
CA TRP A 50 15.17 -2.19 10.49
C TRP A 50 15.66 -0.78 10.20
N LYS A 51 16.49 -0.27 11.11
CA LYS A 51 17.30 0.97 10.96
C LYS A 51 16.43 2.22 10.76
N LYS A 52 16.82 3.08 9.84
CA LYS A 52 16.16 4.36 9.59
C LYS A 52 14.71 4.23 9.14
N GLN A 53 14.37 3.20 8.39
CA GLN A 53 12.98 2.92 8.02
C GLN A 53 12.12 2.60 9.24
N ALA A 54 12.66 1.90 10.23
CA ALA A 54 11.96 1.66 11.50
C ALA A 54 11.62 2.95 12.22
N GLU A 55 12.56 3.88 12.27
CA GLU A 55 12.35 5.21 12.86
C GLU A 55 11.25 5.97 12.11
N ASN A 56 11.28 5.98 10.78
CA ASN A 56 10.27 6.63 9.96
C ASN A 56 8.89 5.99 10.12
N VAL A 57 8.81 4.67 10.13
CA VAL A 57 7.57 3.92 10.33
C VAL A 57 6.94 4.27 11.69
N CYS A 58 7.73 4.27 12.75
CA CYS A 58 7.24 4.61 14.09
C CYS A 58 6.83 6.08 14.24
N LYS A 59 7.47 6.97 13.49
CA LYS A 59 7.18 8.41 13.52
C LYS A 59 5.90 8.76 12.77
N TYR A 60 5.64 8.15 11.61
CA TYR A 60 4.60 8.57 10.69
C TYR A 60 3.38 7.66 10.65
N LEU A 61 3.48 6.42 11.11
CA LEU A 61 2.40 5.44 11.04
C LEU A 61 1.71 5.25 12.38
N ASP A 62 0.41 5.05 12.33
CA ASP A 62 -0.45 4.73 13.46
C ASP A 62 -1.29 3.47 13.14
N LYS A 63 -2.07 3.02 14.12
CA LYS A 63 -3.08 1.99 13.91
C LYS A 63 -4.01 2.36 12.76
N GLY A 64 -4.19 1.45 11.82
CA GLY A 64 -5.05 1.63 10.67
C GLY A 64 -4.41 2.32 9.46
N SER A 65 -3.15 2.76 9.55
CA SER A 65 -2.43 3.35 8.42
C SER A 65 -2.26 2.36 7.27
N LEU A 66 -2.50 2.81 6.04
CA LEU A 66 -2.32 2.02 4.84
C LEU A 66 -0.87 2.10 4.34
N VAL A 67 -0.26 0.95 4.14
CA VAL A 67 1.11 0.84 3.66
C VAL A 67 1.25 -0.19 2.56
N ALA A 68 2.26 -0.02 1.72
CA ALA A 68 2.76 -1.06 0.84
C ALA A 68 4.14 -1.49 1.35
N VAL A 69 4.29 -2.77 1.61
CA VAL A 69 5.52 -3.37 2.13
C VAL A 69 6.15 -4.23 1.05
N GLU A 70 7.37 -3.94 0.72
CA GLU A 70 8.22 -4.79 -0.09
C GLU A 70 9.28 -5.44 0.81
N GLY A 71 9.45 -6.73 0.71
CA GLY A 71 10.41 -7.43 1.55
C GLY A 71 10.60 -8.88 1.15
N ARG A 72 11.06 -9.65 2.10
CA ARG A 72 11.30 -11.08 1.96
C ARG A 72 10.74 -11.84 3.15
N ILE A 73 10.40 -13.09 2.94
CA ILE A 73 9.98 -14.00 4.00
C ILE A 73 11.23 -14.52 4.73
N GLN A 74 11.18 -14.49 6.05
CA GLN A 74 12.18 -15.11 6.90
C GLN A 74 11.45 -16.06 7.89
N THR A 75 11.91 -17.28 7.96
CA THR A 75 11.44 -18.25 8.94
C THR A 75 12.50 -18.47 10.01
N GLY A 76 12.04 -18.77 11.20
CA GLY A 76 12.90 -19.13 12.32
C GLY A 76 12.28 -20.28 13.10
N VAL A 77 12.99 -20.75 14.09
CA VAL A 77 12.50 -21.75 15.02
C VAL A 77 12.57 -21.15 16.42
N ASP A 78 11.43 -21.06 17.06
CA ASP A 78 11.32 -20.66 18.45
C ASP A 78 11.08 -21.89 19.33
N GLU A 79 11.68 -21.93 20.49
CA GLU A 79 11.49 -22.98 21.46
C GLU A 79 10.63 -22.47 22.61
N ASP A 80 9.52 -23.15 22.85
CA ASP A 80 8.63 -22.89 23.97
C ASP A 80 9.28 -23.33 25.30
N LYS A 81 8.80 -22.78 26.41
CA LYS A 81 9.23 -23.14 27.79
C LYS A 81 9.09 -24.65 28.09
N GLU A 82 8.23 -25.34 27.36
CA GLU A 82 8.00 -26.80 27.44
C GLU A 82 8.90 -27.62 26.49
N GLY A 83 9.83 -26.97 25.76
CA GLY A 83 10.72 -27.65 24.80
C GLY A 83 10.11 -27.90 23.42
N ASN A 84 8.90 -27.42 23.14
CA ASN A 84 8.26 -27.55 21.85
C ASN A 84 8.85 -26.51 20.85
N LYS A 85 9.31 -27.01 19.71
CA LYS A 85 9.80 -26.15 18.63
C LYS A 85 8.64 -25.67 17.77
N ARG A 86 8.53 -24.35 17.60
CA ARG A 86 7.57 -23.70 16.70
C ARG A 86 8.31 -22.98 15.59
N THR A 87 7.83 -23.16 14.37
CA THR A 87 8.32 -22.39 13.24
C THR A 87 7.72 -20.99 13.31
N THR A 88 8.57 -19.98 13.34
CA THR A 88 8.16 -18.58 13.24
C THR A 88 8.26 -18.11 11.80
N PHE A 89 7.43 -17.14 11.46
CA PHE A 89 7.31 -16.57 10.14
C PHE A 89 7.25 -15.06 10.28
N ASP A 90 8.16 -14.36 9.63
CA ASP A 90 8.21 -12.90 9.60
C ASP A 90 8.49 -12.42 8.18
N VAL A 91 7.99 -11.26 7.84
CA VAL A 91 8.36 -10.52 6.62
C VAL A 91 9.34 -9.43 7.01
N ILE A 92 10.55 -9.50 6.49
CA ILE A 92 11.56 -8.47 6.67
C ILE A 92 11.36 -7.43 5.57
N ALA A 93 10.97 -6.23 5.95
CA ALA A 93 10.73 -5.16 5.00
C ALA A 93 12.05 -4.58 4.46
N ASP A 94 12.18 -4.57 3.15
CA ASP A 94 13.24 -3.85 2.45
C ASP A 94 12.83 -2.39 2.22
N MET A 95 11.53 -2.16 1.95
CA MET A 95 10.94 -0.84 1.74
C MET A 95 9.51 -0.81 2.27
N VAL A 96 9.15 0.27 2.93
CA VAL A 96 7.77 0.57 3.35
C VAL A 96 7.33 1.87 2.69
N HIS A 97 6.30 1.78 1.87
CA HIS A 97 5.69 2.94 1.21
C HIS A 97 4.47 3.40 2.00
N PHE A 98 4.42 4.68 2.33
CA PHE A 98 3.29 5.28 3.02
C PHE A 98 2.26 5.72 1.99
N LEU A 99 1.11 5.07 1.97
CA LEU A 99 0.06 5.31 0.98
C LEU A 99 -0.99 6.33 1.43
N GLU A 100 -1.02 6.66 2.72
CA GLU A 100 -1.87 7.68 3.30
C GLU A 100 -1.03 8.71 4.04
N SER A 101 -1.36 9.99 3.85
CA SER A 101 -0.78 11.05 4.66
C SER A 101 -1.39 11.03 6.06
N LYS A 102 -0.57 11.29 7.08
CA LYS A 102 -1.07 11.52 8.43
C LYS A 102 -2.03 12.70 8.38
N LYS A 103 -3.27 12.50 8.78
CA LYS A 103 -4.23 13.59 8.95
C LYS A 103 -3.87 14.36 10.22
N ASP A 104 -2.85 15.20 10.14
CA ASP A 104 -2.73 16.30 11.08
C ASP A 104 -3.87 17.27 10.77
N GLY A 105 -4.89 17.33 11.61
CA GLY A 105 -6.00 18.25 11.75
C GLY A 105 -6.29 19.39 10.75
N GLN A 106 -5.53 19.49 9.70
CA GLN A 106 -5.73 20.34 8.53
C GLN A 106 -5.88 19.43 7.31
N ALA A 107 -7.12 18.99 7.12
CA ALA A 107 -7.52 18.53 5.82
C ALA A 107 -7.45 19.72 4.86
N VAL A 108 -6.31 19.94 4.24
CA VAL A 108 -6.28 20.60 2.95
C VAL A 108 -6.90 19.58 1.99
N GLN A 109 -8.22 19.55 1.98
CA GLN A 109 -8.94 18.98 0.87
C GLN A 109 -8.72 19.95 -0.30
N THR A 110 -7.60 19.83 -0.96
CA THR A 110 -7.57 20.15 -2.37
C THR A 110 -8.34 19.04 -3.08
N LYS A 111 -9.64 19.04 -2.92
CA LYS A 111 -10.49 18.63 -4.03
C LYS A 111 -10.10 19.58 -5.14
N PRO A 112 -9.67 19.12 -6.32
CA PRO A 112 -9.67 19.98 -7.47
C PRO A 112 -11.14 20.36 -7.65
N THR A 113 -11.48 21.55 -7.16
CA THR A 113 -12.75 22.18 -7.48
C THR A 113 -12.59 22.62 -8.92
N PHE A 114 -12.90 21.72 -9.84
CA PHE A 114 -13.18 22.14 -11.20
C PHE A 114 -14.42 23.01 -11.11
N THR A 115 -14.21 24.30 -11.03
CA THR A 115 -15.28 25.26 -11.23
C THR A 115 -15.71 25.12 -12.68
N VAL A 116 -17.01 25.08 -12.90
CA VAL A 116 -17.61 24.95 -14.23
C VAL A 116 -17.08 25.99 -15.21
N ASP A 117 -16.57 27.10 -14.70
CA ASP A 117 -15.97 28.19 -15.47
C ASP A 117 -14.61 27.84 -16.10
N GLU A 118 -13.86 26.88 -15.52
CA GLU A 118 -12.60 26.41 -16.10
C GLU A 118 -12.81 25.37 -17.21
N VAL A 119 -13.95 24.67 -17.21
CA VAL A 119 -14.28 23.72 -18.25
C VAL A 119 -14.66 24.41 -19.56
N ASP A 120 -15.20 25.62 -19.47
CA ASP A 120 -15.62 26.40 -20.66
C ASP A 120 -14.44 27.07 -21.36
N SER A 121 -13.29 27.23 -20.69
CA SER A 121 -12.07 27.79 -21.28
C SER A 121 -11.18 26.71 -21.92
N MET A 122 -11.36 25.43 -21.58
CA MET A 122 -10.81 24.34 -22.35
C MET A 122 -11.72 24.07 -23.55
N ARG A 123 -11.59 24.94 -24.56
CA ARG A 123 -12.20 24.63 -25.86
C ARG A 123 -11.60 23.32 -26.33
N ILE A 124 -12.49 22.37 -26.55
CA ILE A 124 -12.25 21.02 -27.08
C ILE A 124 -11.76 21.14 -28.55
N ASN A 125 -10.72 21.93 -28.76
CA ASN A 125 -10.08 21.96 -30.07
C ASN A 125 -8.85 21.05 -30.13
N ASP A 126 -8.50 20.43 -29.00
CA ASP A 126 -7.38 19.48 -28.88
C ASP A 126 -7.85 18.08 -28.46
N ASP A 127 -9.03 17.66 -28.89
CA ASP A 127 -9.40 16.26 -28.82
C ASP A 127 -8.57 15.48 -29.84
N PRO A 128 -7.55 14.67 -29.40
CA PRO A 128 -6.73 13.91 -30.34
C PRO A 128 -7.53 12.86 -31.12
N PHE A 129 -8.79 12.64 -30.76
CA PHE A 129 -9.70 11.71 -31.42
C PHE A 129 -10.75 12.38 -32.33
N ALA A 130 -10.75 13.71 -32.40
CA ALA A 130 -11.70 14.46 -33.25
C ALA A 130 -11.50 14.17 -34.73
N ASP A 131 -10.28 13.90 -35.16
CA ASP A 131 -9.96 13.55 -36.55
C ASP A 131 -10.33 12.11 -36.95
N PHE A 132 -10.55 11.23 -35.95
CA PHE A 132 -10.91 9.84 -36.21
C PHE A 132 -12.41 9.63 -36.56
N GLY A 133 -13.26 10.60 -36.22
CA GLY A 133 -14.71 10.53 -36.47
C GLY A 133 -15.11 10.88 -37.89
N GLU A 134 -14.29 11.59 -38.65
CA GLU A 134 -14.62 12.08 -39.99
C GLU A 134 -14.17 11.17 -41.14
N GLN A 135 -13.32 10.16 -40.84
CA GLN A 135 -12.72 9.32 -41.89
C GLN A 135 -13.38 7.97 -42.06
N ILE A 136 -14.42 7.65 -41.34
CA ILE A 136 -15.21 6.43 -41.55
C ILE A 136 -16.54 6.82 -42.26
N SER A 137 -16.43 7.40 -43.43
CA SER A 137 -17.55 7.31 -44.37
C SER A 137 -17.45 5.96 -45.07
N ILE A 138 -18.22 5.00 -44.61
CA ILE A 138 -18.46 3.78 -45.34
C ILE A 138 -19.25 4.22 -46.58
N ASP A 139 -18.60 4.28 -47.69
CA ASP A 139 -19.26 4.51 -48.96
C ASP A 139 -20.11 3.28 -49.29
N ASP A 140 -21.41 3.47 -49.38
CA ASP A 140 -22.39 2.40 -49.70
C ASP A 140 -22.12 1.74 -51.04
N SER A 141 -21.19 2.27 -51.85
CA SER A 141 -20.78 1.68 -53.11
C SER A 141 -19.85 0.46 -52.96
N ASP A 142 -19.31 0.19 -51.79
CA ASP A 142 -18.45 -0.98 -51.51
C ASP A 142 -19.23 -2.18 -50.93
N LEU A 143 -20.54 -2.07 -50.82
CA LEU A 143 -21.42 -3.12 -50.27
C LEU A 143 -22.12 -3.92 -51.36
N ASP A 144 -21.41 -4.32 -52.38
CA ASP A 144 -21.93 -5.32 -53.33
C ASP A 144 -21.38 -6.70 -53.04
#